data_012aec43f7605502a27c6fb5d3dbfae7
#
_entry.id   012aec43f7605502a27c6fb5d3dbfae7
#
_cell.length_a   1.000
_cell.length_b   1.000
_cell.length_c   1.000
_cell.angle_alpha   90.00
_cell.angle_beta   90.00
_cell.angle_gamma   90.00
#
_symmetry.space_group_name_H-M   'P 1'
#
loop_
_entity.id
_entity.type
_entity.pdbx_description
1 polymer ?
#
loop_
_entity_poly.entity_id
_entity_poly.type
_entity_poly.pdbx_seq_one_letter_code
_entity_poly.pdbx_strand_id
1 'polypeptide(L)'
;KAPDIDYIIFLDSDDYWELNCIEECVPRMDGVEVVWFDSCSIFEEGFKKQWSSLLKLYDLHEGVIKSKVWLEYSINKKIYNFYFTWSGMIDFIYLKNIKLKFIDYIIHQDHHFGMLLFAKCKYIYIFPSSMHTYRIRSNSTINLSDSE
;
A
#
# COMPACT_ATOMS: atom_id res chain seq x y z
N LYS A 1 -25.88 15.69 -1.29
CA LYS A 1 -24.45 16.01 -1.54
C LYS A 1 -23.67 14.78 -1.19
N ALA A 2 -22.76 14.35 -2.06
CA ALA A 2 -21.76 13.38 -1.66
C ALA A 2 -20.91 14.00 -0.53
N PRO A 3 -20.51 13.22 0.49
CA PRO A 3 -19.63 13.72 1.52
C PRO A 3 -18.33 14.23 0.89
N ASP A 4 -17.78 15.30 1.45
CA ASP A 4 -16.46 15.76 1.06
C ASP A 4 -15.46 14.69 1.53
N ILE A 5 -14.75 14.09 0.59
CA ILE A 5 -13.76 13.05 0.83
C ILE A 5 -12.39 13.69 0.61
N ASP A 6 -11.54 13.65 1.63
CA ASP A 6 -10.19 14.17 1.56
C ASP A 6 -9.20 13.07 1.12
N TYR A 7 -9.34 11.87 1.67
CA TYR A 7 -8.39 10.78 1.47
C TYR A 7 -9.09 9.45 1.19
N ILE A 8 -8.37 8.55 0.54
CA ILE A 8 -8.77 7.15 0.32
C ILE A 8 -7.69 6.23 0.87
N ILE A 9 -8.13 5.15 1.47
CA ILE A 9 -7.29 4.02 1.88
C ILE A 9 -8.05 2.74 1.52
N PHE A 10 -7.35 1.78 0.93
CA PHE A 10 -7.93 0.49 0.54
C PHE A 10 -7.67 -0.56 1.62
N LEU A 11 -8.59 -1.49 1.76
CA LEU A 11 -8.45 -2.62 2.68
C LEU A 11 -9.10 -3.85 2.05
N ASP A 12 -8.35 -4.93 1.99
CA ASP A 12 -8.91 -6.22 1.62
C ASP A 12 -9.80 -6.75 2.75
N SER A 13 -10.90 -7.42 2.41
CA SER A 13 -11.95 -7.79 3.36
C SER A 13 -11.50 -8.77 4.45
N ASP A 14 -10.36 -9.41 4.25
CA ASP A 14 -9.76 -10.39 5.15
C ASP A 14 -8.53 -9.88 5.93
N ASP A 15 -8.14 -8.64 5.67
CA ASP A 15 -7.03 -7.97 6.32
C ASP A 15 -7.50 -6.99 7.40
N TYR A 16 -6.57 -6.36 8.09
CA TYR A 16 -6.89 -5.31 9.06
C TYR A 16 -5.79 -4.27 9.17
N TRP A 17 -6.19 -3.06 9.61
CA TRP A 17 -5.28 -1.99 9.98
C TRP A 17 -5.00 -1.99 11.47
N GLU A 18 -3.89 -1.37 11.86
CA GLU A 18 -3.68 -0.95 13.22
C GLU A 18 -4.75 0.09 13.62
N LEU A 19 -5.18 0.08 14.89
CA LEU A 19 -6.29 0.91 15.36
C LEU A 19 -6.06 2.41 15.16
N ASN A 20 -4.80 2.84 15.19
CA ASN A 20 -4.37 4.24 15.01
C ASN A 20 -3.95 4.56 13.56
N CYS A 21 -4.16 3.66 12.59
CA CYS A 21 -3.68 3.84 11.21
C CYS A 21 -4.12 5.17 10.60
N ILE A 22 -5.41 5.50 10.69
CA ILE A 22 -5.94 6.75 10.14
C ILE A 22 -5.39 7.98 10.89
N GLU A 23 -5.36 7.91 12.22
CA GLU A 23 -4.85 8.98 13.07
C GLU A 23 -3.38 9.31 12.77
N GLU A 24 -2.58 8.29 12.50
CA GLU A 24 -1.17 8.43 12.14
C GLU A 24 -0.97 8.93 10.70
N CYS A 25 -1.79 8.48 9.75
CA CYS A 25 -1.62 8.83 8.35
C CYS A 25 -2.08 10.27 8.04
N VAL A 26 -3.20 10.73 8.59
CA VAL A 26 -3.80 12.04 8.25
C VAL A 26 -2.83 13.21 8.44
N PRO A 27 -2.11 13.35 9.57
CA PRO A 27 -1.16 14.46 9.73
C PRO A 27 0.01 14.43 8.74
N ARG A 28 0.32 13.26 8.19
CA ARG A 28 1.42 13.03 7.24
C ARG A 28 1.04 13.31 5.79
N MET A 29 -0.25 13.56 5.52
CA MET A 29 -0.74 13.90 4.17
C MET A 29 -0.44 15.34 3.75
N ASP A 30 0.09 16.17 4.64
CA ASP A 30 0.36 17.57 4.31
C ASP A 30 1.45 17.70 3.22
N GLY A 31 1.05 18.26 2.08
CA GLY A 31 1.93 18.52 0.94
C GLY A 31 2.39 17.30 0.15
N VAL A 32 1.76 16.13 0.35
CA VAL A 32 2.04 14.91 -0.41
C VAL A 32 0.78 14.32 -1.03
N GLU A 33 0.95 13.54 -2.09
CA GLU A 33 -0.16 12.84 -2.74
C GLU A 33 -0.45 11.47 -2.09
N VAL A 34 0.56 10.89 -1.42
CA VAL A 34 0.45 9.54 -0.81
C VAL A 34 1.27 9.49 0.46
N VAL A 35 0.69 8.94 1.52
CA VAL A 35 1.43 8.41 2.67
C VAL A 35 1.58 6.92 2.46
N TRP A 36 2.82 6.43 2.41
CA TRP A 36 3.13 5.03 2.15
C TRP A 36 3.71 4.39 3.40
N PHE A 37 3.00 3.41 3.96
CA PHE A 37 3.39 2.73 5.19
C PHE A 37 3.74 1.27 4.94
N ASP A 38 4.45 0.67 5.89
CA ASP A 38 4.80 -0.75 5.82
C ASP A 38 3.63 -1.64 6.24
N SER A 39 3.75 -2.90 5.90
CA SER A 39 2.78 -3.95 6.21
C SER A 39 3.51 -5.18 6.71
N CYS A 40 2.87 -5.92 7.58
CA CYS A 40 3.34 -7.22 8.03
C CYS A 40 2.39 -8.33 7.55
N SER A 41 2.88 -9.55 7.55
CA SER A 41 2.04 -10.72 7.27
C SER A 41 1.90 -11.61 8.52
N ILE A 42 0.73 -12.20 8.67
CA ILE A 42 0.46 -13.24 9.66
C ILE A 42 -0.14 -14.46 8.98
N PHE A 43 0.22 -15.64 9.48
CA PHE A 43 -0.37 -16.90 9.03
C PHE A 43 -1.48 -17.33 9.98
N GLU A 44 -2.67 -17.65 9.44
CA GLU A 44 -3.72 -18.31 10.19
C GLU A 44 -3.45 -19.81 10.33
N GLU A 45 -3.94 -20.40 11.44
CA GLU A 45 -3.91 -21.85 11.71
C GLU A 45 -2.53 -22.49 11.93
N GLY A 46 -2.06 -22.43 13.19
CA GLY A 46 -0.95 -23.29 13.66
C GLY A 46 0.43 -22.93 13.16
N PHE A 47 0.57 -21.99 12.25
CA PHE A 47 1.84 -21.45 11.82
C PHE A 47 2.37 -20.45 12.87
N LYS A 48 3.64 -20.57 13.21
CA LYS A 48 4.31 -19.58 14.06
C LYS A 48 4.16 -18.23 13.39
N LYS A 49 3.68 -17.23 14.14
CA LYS A 49 3.64 -15.83 13.67
C LYS A 49 5.02 -15.44 13.15
N GLN A 50 5.17 -15.43 11.84
CA GLN A 50 6.39 -14.97 11.22
C GLN A 50 6.13 -13.54 10.75
N TRP A 51 6.48 -12.59 11.61
CA TRP A 51 6.43 -11.19 11.25
C TRP A 51 7.48 -10.93 10.18
N SER A 52 7.04 -10.60 8.99
CA SER A 52 7.94 -10.10 7.94
C SER A 52 7.39 -8.78 7.42
N SER A 53 8.24 -7.76 7.39
CA SER A 53 7.93 -6.55 6.65
C SER A 53 7.81 -6.89 5.17
N LEU A 54 6.68 -6.48 4.57
CA LEU A 54 6.40 -6.77 3.16
C LEU A 54 7.06 -5.78 2.22
N LEU A 55 7.21 -4.52 2.65
CA LEU A 55 7.74 -3.44 1.81
C LEU A 55 9.18 -3.05 2.16
N LYS A 56 9.67 -3.50 3.32
CA LYS A 56 11.03 -3.21 3.81
C LYS A 56 11.33 -1.71 3.90
N LEU A 57 10.33 -0.92 4.31
CA LEU A 57 10.47 0.54 4.45
C LEU A 57 11.41 0.94 5.57
N TYR A 58 11.74 0.03 6.48
CA TYR A 58 12.62 0.25 7.63
C TYR A 58 14.04 0.70 7.25
N ASP A 59 14.48 0.45 6.00
CA ASP A 59 15.76 0.94 5.47
C ASP A 59 15.70 2.41 5.05
N LEU A 60 14.49 3.00 5.02
CA LEU A 60 14.27 4.41 4.65
C LEU A 60 14.02 5.25 5.90
N HIS A 61 14.47 6.49 5.83
CA HIS A 61 14.10 7.47 6.83
C HIS A 61 12.65 7.90 6.65
N GLU A 62 11.94 8.04 7.77
CA GLU A 62 10.60 8.62 7.76
C GLU A 62 10.65 10.05 7.21
N GLY A 63 9.71 10.38 6.31
CA GLY A 63 9.57 11.73 5.78
C GLY A 63 9.19 11.79 4.31
N VAL A 64 9.17 13.02 3.80
CA VAL A 64 8.76 13.32 2.42
C VAL A 64 9.92 13.05 1.46
N ILE A 65 9.63 12.30 0.41
CA ILE A 65 10.55 12.07 -0.70
C ILE A 65 9.85 12.27 -2.05
N LYS A 66 10.62 12.46 -3.11
CA LYS A 66 10.07 12.41 -4.47
C LYS A 66 9.68 10.97 -4.81
N SER A 67 8.54 10.76 -5.43
CA SER A 67 8.08 9.44 -5.84
C SER A 67 9.09 8.70 -6.73
N LYS A 68 9.80 9.45 -7.60
CA LYS A 68 10.90 8.89 -8.39
C LYS A 68 11.98 8.21 -7.55
N VAL A 69 12.34 8.80 -6.40
CA VAL A 69 13.34 8.22 -5.48
C VAL A 69 12.85 6.90 -4.90
N TRP A 70 11.56 6.84 -4.55
CA TRP A 70 10.92 5.59 -4.11
C TRP A 70 10.96 4.51 -5.19
N LEU A 71 10.60 4.86 -6.43
CA LEU A 71 10.63 3.90 -7.55
C LEU A 71 12.05 3.37 -7.81
N GLU A 72 13.04 4.26 -7.86
CA GLU A 72 14.46 3.89 -8.03
C GLU A 72 14.95 2.99 -6.89
N TYR A 73 14.61 3.34 -5.64
CA TYR A 73 14.93 2.52 -4.47
C TYR A 73 14.30 1.12 -4.59
N SER A 74 13.02 1.05 -4.91
CA SER A 74 12.28 -0.22 -5.02
C SER A 74 12.87 -1.13 -6.10
N ILE A 75 13.22 -0.57 -7.26
CA ILE A 75 13.86 -1.32 -8.35
C ILE A 75 15.24 -1.83 -7.92
N ASN A 76 16.08 -0.97 -7.33
CA ASN A 76 17.44 -1.32 -6.92
C ASN A 76 17.46 -2.38 -5.80
N LYS A 77 16.49 -2.32 -4.89
CA LYS A 77 16.33 -3.29 -3.79
C LYS A 77 15.53 -4.53 -4.18
N LYS A 78 15.05 -4.60 -5.42
CA LYS A 78 14.17 -5.69 -5.92
C LYS A 78 12.95 -5.89 -5.02
N ILE A 79 12.34 -4.78 -4.61
CA ILE A 79 11.08 -4.79 -3.86
C ILE A 79 9.96 -4.93 -4.89
N TYR A 80 9.44 -6.13 -5.07
CA TYR A 80 8.40 -6.40 -6.07
C TYR A 80 6.99 -6.03 -5.62
N ASN A 81 6.81 -5.72 -4.33
CA ASN A 81 5.52 -5.43 -3.72
C ASN A 81 5.25 -3.92 -3.53
N PHE A 82 6.02 -3.05 -4.17
CA PHE A 82 5.94 -1.60 -4.00
C PHE A 82 4.63 -0.97 -4.53
N TYR A 83 3.76 -1.76 -5.09
CA TYR A 83 2.51 -1.34 -5.73
C TYR A 83 1.25 -1.73 -4.93
N PHE A 84 1.37 -2.34 -3.78
CA PHE A 84 0.21 -2.76 -3.01
C PHE A 84 -0.65 -1.58 -2.58
N THR A 85 -1.88 -1.51 -3.10
CA THR A 85 -2.80 -0.38 -2.90
C THR A 85 -3.25 -0.21 -1.46
N TRP A 86 -3.22 -1.29 -0.67
CA TRP A 86 -3.60 -1.30 0.74
C TRP A 86 -2.47 -0.83 1.69
N SER A 87 -1.27 -0.53 1.18
CA SER A 87 -0.14 -0.03 1.99
C SER A 87 -0.04 1.49 2.02
N GLY A 88 -1.12 2.20 1.75
CA GLY A 88 -1.05 3.66 1.76
C GLY A 88 -2.38 4.38 1.83
N MET A 89 -2.28 5.65 2.28
CA MET A 89 -3.36 6.62 2.19
C MET A 89 -3.10 7.56 1.03
N ILE A 90 -4.11 7.85 0.22
CA ILE A 90 -4.01 8.58 -1.04
C ILE A 90 -4.89 9.83 -0.97
N ASP A 91 -4.37 10.98 -1.41
CA ASP A 91 -5.16 12.19 -1.62
C ASP A 91 -6.24 11.94 -2.68
N PHE A 92 -7.49 12.19 -2.32
CA PHE A 92 -8.63 11.90 -3.21
C PHE A 92 -8.69 12.83 -4.41
N ILE A 93 -8.34 14.10 -4.22
CA ILE A 93 -8.32 15.08 -5.32
C ILE A 93 -7.22 14.73 -6.30
N TYR A 94 -6.04 14.35 -5.81
CA TYR A 94 -4.96 13.84 -6.66
C TYR A 94 -5.43 12.63 -7.48
N LEU A 95 -6.01 11.63 -6.84
CA LEU A 95 -6.49 10.41 -7.50
C LEU A 95 -7.52 10.73 -8.62
N LYS A 96 -8.45 11.65 -8.34
CA LYS A 96 -9.42 12.13 -9.35
C LYS A 96 -8.74 12.84 -10.51
N ASN A 97 -7.77 13.70 -10.23
CA ASN A 97 -7.08 14.50 -11.25
C ASN A 97 -6.29 13.62 -12.23
N ILE A 98 -5.65 12.57 -11.74
CA ILE A 98 -4.94 11.62 -12.61
C ILE A 98 -5.86 10.61 -13.29
N LYS A 99 -7.16 10.61 -12.96
CA LYS A 99 -8.20 9.72 -13.50
C LYS A 99 -7.83 8.23 -13.40
N LEU A 100 -7.08 7.88 -12.36
CA LEU A 100 -6.65 6.51 -12.13
C LEU A 100 -7.82 5.66 -11.65
N LYS A 101 -7.98 4.48 -12.26
CA LYS A 101 -9.00 3.50 -11.91
C LYS A 101 -8.40 2.11 -11.96
N PHE A 102 -8.99 1.19 -11.22
CA PHE A 102 -8.73 -0.23 -11.40
C PHE A 102 -9.22 -0.67 -12.79
N ILE A 103 -8.53 -1.63 -13.37
CA ILE A 103 -8.93 -2.24 -14.65
C ILE A 103 -9.80 -3.44 -14.34
N ASP A 104 -11.00 -3.48 -14.89
CA ASP A 104 -11.92 -4.59 -14.70
C ASP A 104 -11.39 -5.88 -15.35
N TYR A 105 -11.71 -7.01 -14.76
CA TYR A 105 -11.48 -8.36 -15.31
C TYR A 105 -10.01 -8.78 -15.46
N ILE A 106 -9.08 -8.14 -14.77
CA ILE A 106 -7.69 -8.60 -14.71
C ILE A 106 -7.32 -9.06 -13.29
N ILE A 107 -6.50 -10.11 -13.21
CA ILE A 107 -5.87 -10.54 -11.96
C ILE A 107 -4.72 -9.56 -11.66
N HIS A 108 -4.46 -9.28 -10.39
CA HIS A 108 -3.42 -8.35 -9.94
C HIS A 108 -3.60 -6.92 -10.48
N GLN A 109 -4.85 -6.44 -10.49
CA GLN A 109 -5.19 -5.07 -10.90
C GLN A 109 -4.49 -3.98 -10.05
N ASP A 110 -4.10 -4.32 -8.82
CA ASP A 110 -3.34 -3.50 -7.90
C ASP A 110 -1.94 -3.16 -8.44
N HIS A 111 -1.28 -4.07 -9.18
CA HIS A 111 0.01 -3.82 -9.81
C HIS A 111 -0.06 -2.63 -10.78
N HIS A 112 -1.03 -2.66 -11.69
CA HIS A 112 -1.20 -1.59 -12.67
C HIS A 112 -1.57 -0.27 -11.96
N PHE A 113 -2.49 -0.34 -11.00
CA PHE A 113 -2.93 0.82 -10.23
C PHE A 113 -1.77 1.46 -9.47
N GLY A 114 -1.04 0.68 -8.67
CA GLY A 114 0.06 1.17 -7.86
C GLY A 114 1.22 1.70 -8.69
N MET A 115 1.58 1.02 -9.79
CA MET A 115 2.63 1.51 -10.69
C MET A 115 2.27 2.88 -11.30
N LEU A 116 1.04 3.07 -11.77
CA LEU A 116 0.59 4.35 -12.32
C LEU A 116 0.44 5.42 -11.24
N LEU A 117 -0.01 5.05 -10.05
CA LEU A 117 -0.08 5.94 -8.90
C LEU A 117 1.28 6.59 -8.65
N PHE A 118 2.32 5.78 -8.45
CA PHE A 118 3.67 6.29 -8.17
C PHE A 118 4.35 6.95 -9.37
N ALA A 119 4.09 6.48 -10.59
CA ALA A 119 4.67 7.10 -11.79
C ALA A 119 4.14 8.53 -12.03
N LYS A 120 2.92 8.82 -11.57
CA LYS A 120 2.29 10.14 -11.69
C LYS A 120 2.43 11.01 -10.44
N CYS A 121 2.70 10.41 -9.30
CA CYS A 121 2.88 11.05 -8.01
C CYS A 121 4.17 11.89 -8.01
N LYS A 122 4.13 13.04 -7.35
CA LYS A 122 5.29 13.92 -7.22
C LYS A 122 6.02 13.71 -5.91
N TYR A 123 5.27 13.71 -4.80
CA TYR A 123 5.79 13.53 -3.46
C TYR A 123 5.02 12.46 -2.71
N ILE A 124 5.76 11.65 -1.98
CA ILE A 124 5.19 10.68 -1.05
C ILE A 124 5.82 10.87 0.32
N TYR A 125 5.06 10.56 1.35
CA TYR A 125 5.58 10.43 2.71
C TYR A 125 5.88 8.96 2.98
N ILE A 126 7.12 8.64 3.27
CA ILE A 126 7.51 7.30 3.72
C ILE A 126 7.25 7.21 5.23
N PHE A 127 6.42 6.27 5.61
CA PHE A 127 6.10 5.97 6.99
C PHE A 127 6.49 4.52 7.30
N PRO A 128 7.70 4.26 7.85
CA PRO A 128 8.24 2.90 7.97
C PRO A 128 7.63 2.08 9.11
N SER A 129 6.48 2.49 9.63
CA SER A 129 5.70 1.73 10.61
C SER A 129 4.72 0.79 9.91
N SER A 130 4.55 -0.40 10.44
CA SER A 130 3.56 -1.35 9.94
C SER A 130 2.17 -0.94 10.41
N MET A 131 1.35 -0.44 9.48
CA MET A 131 -0.02 0.00 9.74
C MET A 131 -1.08 -0.97 9.21
N HIS A 132 -0.66 -1.98 8.46
CA HIS A 132 -1.53 -2.97 7.85
C HIS A 132 -1.00 -4.38 8.14
N THR A 133 -1.93 -5.31 8.34
CA THR A 133 -1.62 -6.73 8.51
C THR A 133 -2.30 -7.55 7.45
N TYR A 134 -1.49 -8.17 6.60
CA TYR A 134 -1.92 -9.11 5.58
C TYR A 134 -2.09 -10.51 6.17
N ARG A 135 -3.29 -11.09 6.03
CA ARG A 135 -3.61 -12.42 6.56
C ARG A 135 -3.40 -13.48 5.48
N ILE A 136 -2.46 -14.38 5.71
CA ILE A 136 -2.20 -15.53 4.83
C ILE A 136 -3.02 -16.71 5.33
N ARG A 137 -3.94 -17.20 4.47
CA ARG A 137 -4.81 -18.34 4.74
C ARG A 137 -4.56 -19.46 3.74
N SER A 138 -4.83 -20.69 4.14
CA SER A 138 -4.69 -21.88 3.27
C SER A 138 -5.52 -21.79 1.98
N ASN A 139 -6.67 -21.10 2.04
CA ASN A 139 -7.59 -20.94 0.91
C ASN A 139 -7.50 -19.55 0.24
N SER A 140 -6.38 -18.84 0.36
CA SER A 140 -6.18 -17.57 -0.34
C SER A 140 -6.15 -17.77 -1.85
N THR A 141 -6.71 -16.83 -2.60
CA THR A 141 -6.78 -16.84 -4.07
C THR A 141 -5.39 -17.02 -4.72
N ILE A 142 -4.32 -16.56 -4.06
CA ILE A 142 -2.94 -16.71 -4.52
C ILE A 142 -2.51 -18.19 -4.47
N ASN A 143 -2.96 -18.95 -3.46
CA ASN A 143 -2.61 -20.36 -3.30
C ASN A 143 -3.38 -21.29 -4.25
N LEU A 144 -4.47 -20.81 -4.86
CA LEU A 144 -5.27 -21.59 -5.81
C LEU A 144 -4.71 -21.54 -7.25
N SER A 145 -3.89 -20.55 -7.57
CA SER A 145 -3.28 -20.39 -8.90
C SER A 145 -2.07 -21.29 -9.15
N ASP A 146 -1.47 -21.86 -8.11
CA ASP A 146 -0.28 -22.75 -8.23
C ASP A 146 -0.65 -24.24 -8.37
N SER A 147 -1.94 -24.57 -8.52
CA SER A 147 -2.44 -25.96 -8.59
C SER A 147 -2.99 -26.38 -9.97
N GLU A 148 -2.73 -25.61 -11.03
CA GLU A 148 -3.04 -26.00 -12.43
C GLU A 148 -1.78 -26.21 -13.27
#